data_1ff639661d98768e9667272cc015ced4
#
_entry.id   1ff639661d98768e9667272cc015ced4
#
_cell.length_a   1.000
_cell.length_b   1.000
_cell.length_c   1.000
_cell.angle_alpha   90.00
_cell.angle_beta   90.00
_cell.angle_gamma   90.00
#
_symmetry.space_group_name_H-M   'P 1'
#
loop_
_entity.id
_entity.type
_entity.pdbx_description
1 polymer ?
#
loop_
_entity_poly.entity_id
_entity_poly.type
_entity_poly.pdbx_seq_one_letter_code
_entity_poly.pdbx_strand_id
1 'polypeptide(L)'
;MIRSSYLILKQMTHRAFSLSCVLICLSLHIQPACAQDILKDANSVIVEARTEVLCKSMTQSIEKESLTITILNRKGLEAAHFFCGCDMFRSLQKFSGEIINADGQSVRKIKKSELQKSEYSSSLSTDDYFYFYECNYPSLPFTVKYEWEVKCNNGLIGYPPFIPLADFNQGVEKATYRIELPAGQGCRYRELNTQGKGIQVKESTGANGQQVIEATASKLSPIIKEPFGPDFTELFPRVYFAPSAFKYDKSEGDMSNWQKYGEWQYRLLDGRDLLTEPFRAKLHELTAHCTTDRDKVKAIYDYLAKTTRYVSIQLGIGGLQPIAAADVCRTGFGDCKGLSNYTRAMLKELGIASTYTVISTTNERLLPDFSSANQMNHVILQVPLPQDTLWLECTNPSFPFGYVHQDIAGHDALLIEPTGGQMYRLPTYPDSLNTQHIVANITLSPTAEARIEVNEISRIFQYENEAGIVYLEPNKQK
;
A
#
# COMPACT_ATOMS: atom_id res chain seq x y z
N MET A 1 -12.56 -64.12 -21.08
CA MET A 1 -13.14 -65.40 -20.57
C MET A 1 -14.02 -64.99 -19.39
N ILE A 2 -15.35 -64.88 -19.60
CA ILE A 2 -16.34 -65.91 -19.26
C ILE A 2 -16.56 -65.95 -17.74
N ARG A 3 -17.60 -65.58 -17.19
CA ARG A 3 -19.07 -65.70 -17.20
C ARG A 3 -19.54 -65.42 -15.77
N SER A 4 -20.54 -64.68 -15.55
CA SER A 4 -21.99 -64.91 -15.71
C SER A 4 -22.66 -65.44 -14.44
N SER A 5 -23.54 -64.62 -13.88
CA SER A 5 -25.00 -64.77 -13.85
C SER A 5 -25.61 -65.55 -12.65
N TYR A 6 -26.60 -65.08 -12.07
CA TYR A 6 -28.07 -65.23 -12.04
C TYR A 6 -28.60 -65.04 -10.61
N LEU A 7 -29.48 -64.06 -10.36
CA LEU A 7 -30.95 -64.13 -10.32
C LEU A 7 -31.56 -65.22 -9.43
N ILE A 8 -32.45 -64.87 -8.52
CA ILE A 8 -33.87 -65.19 -8.54
C ILE A 8 -34.60 -64.58 -7.32
N LEU A 9 -35.68 -63.87 -7.65
CA LEU A 9 -36.86 -63.48 -6.91
C LEU A 9 -37.52 -64.57 -6.06
N LYS A 10 -38.23 -64.20 -4.98
CA LYS A 10 -39.70 -64.40 -4.74
C LYS A 10 -40.06 -63.89 -3.35
N GLN A 11 -40.84 -62.87 -3.27
CA GLN A 11 -42.33 -62.78 -3.10
C GLN A 11 -42.82 -62.97 -1.65
N MET A 12 -43.39 -61.88 -1.18
CA MET A 12 -44.65 -61.59 -0.49
C MET A 12 -45.12 -62.45 0.68
N THR A 13 -45.41 -61.82 1.81
CA THR A 13 -46.80 -61.64 2.31
C THR A 13 -46.85 -60.64 3.48
N HIS A 14 -47.66 -59.66 3.34
CA HIS A 14 -48.64 -58.95 4.16
C HIS A 14 -48.59 -58.95 5.69
N ARG A 15 -48.83 -57.70 6.16
CA ARG A 15 -49.55 -57.19 7.33
C ARG A 15 -48.81 -56.99 8.61
N ALA A 16 -48.56 -55.72 8.92
CA ALA A 16 -49.27 -55.03 10.02
C ALA A 16 -48.88 -53.55 10.01
N PHE A 17 -49.85 -52.68 9.97
CA PHE A 17 -49.75 -51.25 10.22
C PHE A 17 -49.23 -51.05 11.65
N SER A 18 -48.09 -50.40 11.79
CA SER A 18 -47.69 -49.74 13.02
C SER A 18 -47.13 -48.38 12.63
N LEU A 19 -47.91 -47.35 12.96
CA LEU A 19 -47.51 -45.94 12.90
C LEU A 19 -46.38 -45.74 13.87
N SER A 20 -45.15 -45.81 13.43
CA SER A 20 -44.00 -45.31 14.16
C SER A 20 -43.58 -43.98 13.54
N CYS A 21 -43.93 -42.89 14.21
CA CYS A 21 -43.36 -41.58 14.00
C CYS A 21 -41.83 -41.72 14.04
N VAL A 22 -41.20 -41.75 12.87
CA VAL A 22 -39.79 -41.48 12.76
C VAL A 22 -39.64 -39.97 12.94
N LEU A 23 -39.45 -39.54 14.18
CA LEU A 23 -38.81 -38.27 14.49
C LEU A 23 -37.42 -38.34 13.85
N ILE A 24 -37.28 -37.79 12.66
CA ILE A 24 -35.97 -37.37 12.15
C ILE A 24 -35.58 -36.22 13.04
N CYS A 25 -34.84 -36.52 14.12
CA CYS A 25 -34.01 -35.56 14.77
C CYS A 25 -32.96 -35.13 13.73
N LEU A 26 -33.29 -34.09 12.97
CA LEU A 26 -32.27 -33.21 12.43
C LEU A 26 -31.56 -32.63 13.66
N SER A 27 -30.58 -33.37 14.16
CA SER A 27 -29.53 -32.77 14.96
C SER A 27 -28.83 -31.78 14.03
N LEU A 28 -29.33 -30.55 14.02
CA LEU A 28 -28.53 -29.41 13.74
C LEU A 28 -27.34 -29.55 14.69
N HIS A 29 -26.24 -30.11 14.18
CA HIS A 29 -24.95 -29.88 14.75
C HIS A 29 -24.68 -28.37 14.54
N ILE A 30 -25.27 -27.58 15.44
CA ILE A 30 -24.67 -26.29 15.77
C ILE A 30 -23.32 -26.70 16.35
N GLN A 31 -22.32 -26.77 15.49
CA GLN A 31 -20.96 -26.73 15.97
C GLN A 31 -20.92 -25.48 16.85
N PRO A 32 -20.58 -25.58 18.14
CA PRO A 32 -20.33 -24.40 18.91
C PRO A 32 -19.26 -23.67 18.11
N ALA A 33 -19.59 -22.46 17.65
CA ALA A 33 -18.60 -21.57 17.07
C ALA A 33 -17.48 -21.59 18.11
N CYS A 34 -16.36 -22.23 17.76
CA CYS A 34 -15.23 -22.37 18.65
C CYS A 34 -14.95 -20.95 19.10
N ALA A 35 -15.13 -20.65 20.38
CA ALA A 35 -14.83 -19.35 20.92
C ALA A 35 -13.36 -19.14 20.60
N GLN A 36 -13.07 -18.29 19.63
CA GLN A 36 -11.71 -18.04 19.18
C GLN A 36 -10.94 -17.54 20.40
N ASP A 37 -9.89 -18.25 20.77
CA ASP A 37 -9.06 -17.87 21.90
C ASP A 37 -8.18 -16.68 21.51
N ILE A 38 -8.66 -15.49 21.81
CA ILE A 38 -7.98 -14.21 21.49
C ILE A 38 -6.67 -14.03 22.26
N LEU A 39 -6.43 -14.81 23.30
CA LEU A 39 -5.22 -14.76 24.14
C LEU A 39 -4.15 -15.76 23.69
N LYS A 40 -4.56 -16.83 23.01
CA LYS A 40 -3.64 -17.86 22.56
C LYS A 40 -2.64 -17.28 21.57
N ASP A 41 -1.35 -17.38 21.88
CA ASP A 41 -0.24 -16.87 21.06
C ASP A 41 -0.24 -15.34 20.88
N ALA A 42 -1.03 -14.59 21.67
CA ALA A 42 -1.06 -13.14 21.62
C ALA A 42 0.14 -12.51 22.36
N ASN A 43 0.73 -11.48 21.75
CA ASN A 43 1.68 -10.57 22.39
C ASN A 43 0.96 -9.36 22.97
N SER A 44 -0.16 -8.97 22.35
CA SER A 44 -1.05 -7.89 22.77
C SER A 44 -2.50 -8.21 22.39
N VAL A 45 -3.46 -7.55 23.04
CA VAL A 45 -4.88 -7.67 22.75
C VAL A 45 -5.51 -6.29 22.67
N ILE A 46 -6.11 -5.98 21.54
CA ILE A 46 -7.01 -4.82 21.39
C ILE A 46 -8.32 -5.16 22.11
N VAL A 47 -8.52 -4.54 23.27
CA VAL A 47 -9.76 -4.70 24.06
C VAL A 47 -10.91 -3.96 23.37
N GLU A 48 -10.67 -2.72 22.97
CA GLU A 48 -11.60 -1.94 22.16
C GLU A 48 -10.85 -0.95 21.26
N ALA A 49 -11.18 -0.96 19.98
CA ALA A 49 -10.80 0.08 19.03
C ALA A 49 -12.06 0.70 18.43
N ARG A 50 -12.07 2.01 18.27
CA ARG A 50 -13.18 2.73 17.66
C ARG A 50 -12.66 3.85 16.78
N THR A 51 -13.18 3.91 15.55
CA THR A 51 -12.95 4.99 14.60
C THR A 51 -14.29 5.57 14.15
N GLU A 52 -14.48 6.87 14.30
CA GLU A 52 -15.63 7.60 13.78
C GLU A 52 -15.16 8.69 12.83
N VAL A 53 -15.63 8.65 11.59
CA VAL A 53 -15.36 9.64 10.56
C VAL A 53 -16.63 10.41 10.26
N LEU A 54 -16.67 11.70 10.62
CA LEU A 54 -17.76 12.59 10.31
C LEU A 54 -17.36 13.51 9.16
N CYS A 55 -17.81 13.21 7.96
CA CYS A 55 -17.65 14.09 6.80
C CYS A 55 -18.67 15.22 6.89
N LYS A 56 -18.18 16.45 6.85
CA LYS A 56 -19.03 17.66 6.84
C LYS A 56 -19.30 18.16 5.43
N SER A 57 -18.38 17.88 4.52
CA SER A 57 -18.42 18.23 3.12
C SER A 57 -17.39 17.40 2.33
N MET A 58 -17.28 17.60 1.03
CA MET A 58 -16.23 17.01 0.20
C MET A 58 -14.80 17.47 0.58
N THR A 59 -14.69 18.48 1.43
CA THR A 59 -13.38 19.07 1.81
C THR A 59 -13.09 18.98 3.30
N GLN A 60 -14.04 18.55 4.10
CA GLN A 60 -13.89 18.58 5.56
C GLN A 60 -14.38 17.31 6.23
N SER A 61 -13.56 16.74 7.08
CA SER A 61 -13.93 15.66 7.99
C SER A 61 -13.35 15.86 9.39
N ILE A 62 -13.98 15.23 10.36
CA ILE A 62 -13.46 15.03 11.71
C ILE A 62 -13.38 13.53 11.94
N GLU A 63 -12.21 13.06 12.32
CA GLU A 63 -11.95 11.68 12.70
C GLU A 63 -11.75 11.63 14.21
N LYS A 64 -12.52 10.80 14.89
CA LYS A 64 -12.38 10.52 16.32
C LYS A 64 -12.01 9.08 16.49
N GLU A 65 -10.93 8.85 17.19
CA GLU A 65 -10.40 7.53 17.38
C GLU A 65 -10.13 7.25 18.85
N SER A 66 -10.36 6.01 19.25
CA SER A 66 -9.98 5.51 20.56
C SER A 66 -9.42 4.09 20.45
N LEU A 67 -8.40 3.80 21.23
CA LEU A 67 -7.73 2.52 21.31
C LEU A 67 -7.51 2.15 22.77
N THR A 68 -7.98 0.97 23.17
CA THR A 68 -7.64 0.32 24.43
C THR A 68 -6.94 -1.00 24.10
N ILE A 69 -5.68 -1.12 24.47
CA ILE A 69 -4.87 -2.29 24.17
C ILE A 69 -4.12 -2.78 25.41
N THR A 70 -4.16 -4.08 25.65
CA THR A 70 -3.42 -4.75 26.73
C THR A 70 -2.17 -5.38 26.16
N ILE A 71 -1.03 -5.07 26.76
CA ILE A 71 0.28 -5.60 26.42
C ILE A 71 0.56 -6.77 27.34
N LEU A 72 0.70 -7.97 26.78
CA LEU A 72 0.82 -9.21 27.54
C LEU A 72 2.28 -9.57 27.85
N ASN A 73 3.19 -9.26 26.92
CA ASN A 73 4.60 -9.59 27.02
C ASN A 73 5.48 -8.57 26.30
N ARG A 74 6.81 -8.73 26.41
CA ARG A 74 7.78 -7.79 25.82
C ARG A 74 7.71 -7.67 24.29
N LYS A 75 7.28 -8.72 23.58
CA LYS A 75 7.14 -8.67 22.11
C LYS A 75 5.98 -7.79 21.66
N GLY A 76 5.01 -7.54 22.55
CA GLY A 76 3.88 -6.67 22.26
C GLY A 76 4.11 -5.17 22.58
N LEU A 77 5.28 -4.77 23.10
CA LEU A 77 5.52 -3.39 23.56
C LEU A 77 5.34 -2.34 22.48
N GLU A 78 5.71 -2.64 21.23
CA GLU A 78 5.52 -1.74 20.08
C GLU A 78 4.05 -1.32 19.90
N ALA A 79 3.11 -2.23 20.19
CA ALA A 79 1.68 -1.94 20.07
C ALA A 79 1.15 -0.93 21.13
N ALA A 80 1.97 -0.61 22.15
CA ALA A 80 1.65 0.40 23.16
C ALA A 80 2.02 1.83 22.69
N HIS A 81 2.75 1.98 21.60
CA HIS A 81 3.17 3.28 21.13
C HIS A 81 2.01 4.01 20.42
N PHE A 82 1.96 5.32 20.58
CA PHE A 82 1.02 6.16 19.85
C PHE A 82 1.71 6.78 18.65
N PHE A 83 1.02 6.80 17.52
CA PHE A 83 1.44 7.47 16.31
C PHE A 83 0.26 8.14 15.63
N CYS A 84 0.44 9.38 15.17
CA CYS A 84 -0.57 10.12 14.39
C CYS A 84 0.12 10.93 13.29
N GLY A 85 -0.07 10.53 12.03
CA GLY A 85 0.40 11.26 10.85
C GLY A 85 -0.45 12.50 10.59
N CYS A 86 0.19 13.60 10.26
CA CYS A 86 -0.38 14.89 9.92
C CYS A 86 0.31 15.47 8.70
N ASP A 87 -0.38 16.39 8.02
CA ASP A 87 0.12 17.17 6.89
C ASP A 87 -0.54 18.55 6.87
N MET A 88 -0.42 19.32 5.79
CA MET A 88 -1.06 20.65 5.67
C MET A 88 -2.61 20.56 5.67
N PHE A 89 -3.16 19.42 5.30
CA PHE A 89 -4.61 19.20 5.26
C PHE A 89 -5.14 18.49 6.51
N ARG A 90 -4.30 17.73 7.21
CA ARG A 90 -4.64 16.84 8.31
C ARG A 90 -3.91 17.25 9.59
N SER A 91 -4.62 17.51 10.66
CA SER A 91 -4.04 18.01 11.91
C SER A 91 -4.67 17.38 13.16
N LEU A 92 -3.81 16.97 14.10
CA LEU A 92 -4.21 16.46 15.40
C LEU A 92 -4.81 17.61 16.26
N GLN A 93 -6.08 17.51 16.61
CA GLN A 93 -6.78 18.53 17.41
C GLN A 93 -6.72 18.23 18.91
N LYS A 94 -7.08 17.00 19.28
CA LYS A 94 -7.15 16.53 20.66
C LYS A 94 -6.36 15.24 20.81
N PHE A 95 -5.87 15.02 22.01
CA PHE A 95 -5.24 13.77 22.41
C PHE A 95 -5.33 13.65 23.94
N SER A 96 -5.61 12.44 24.41
CA SER A 96 -5.42 12.00 25.77
C SER A 96 -4.96 10.55 25.81
N GLY A 97 -4.11 10.22 26.77
CA GLY A 97 -3.64 8.86 26.98
C GLY A 97 -3.65 8.48 28.47
N GLU A 98 -3.73 7.20 28.74
CA GLU A 98 -3.71 6.64 30.08
C GLU A 98 -3.00 5.29 30.09
N ILE A 99 -2.16 5.04 31.11
CA ILE A 99 -1.56 3.74 31.38
C ILE A 99 -2.24 3.16 32.63
N ILE A 100 -2.67 1.92 32.50
CA ILE A 100 -3.39 1.16 33.52
C ILE A 100 -2.56 -0.09 33.83
N ASN A 101 -2.28 -0.35 35.13
CA ASN A 101 -1.53 -1.52 35.58
C ASN A 101 -2.39 -2.80 35.52
N ALA A 102 -1.79 -3.93 35.87
CA ALA A 102 -2.45 -5.24 35.89
C ALA A 102 -3.65 -5.30 36.88
N ASP A 103 -3.65 -4.45 37.92
CA ASP A 103 -4.72 -4.37 38.92
C ASP A 103 -5.87 -3.47 38.47
N GLY A 104 -5.82 -2.93 37.25
CA GLY A 104 -6.83 -2.02 36.71
C GLY A 104 -6.73 -0.58 37.22
N GLN A 105 -5.63 -0.19 37.88
CA GLN A 105 -5.43 1.14 38.39
C GLN A 105 -4.75 2.04 37.36
N SER A 106 -5.26 3.27 37.21
CA SER A 106 -4.63 4.30 36.41
C SER A 106 -3.31 4.75 37.07
N VAL A 107 -2.20 4.50 36.44
CA VAL A 107 -0.85 4.81 36.96
C VAL A 107 -0.23 6.04 36.30
N ARG A 108 -0.69 6.41 35.12
CA ARG A 108 -0.21 7.58 34.40
C ARG A 108 -1.24 8.11 33.40
N LYS A 109 -1.42 9.41 33.38
CA LYS A 109 -2.14 10.14 32.32
C LYS A 109 -1.15 10.81 31.40
N ILE A 110 -1.41 10.76 30.09
CA ILE A 110 -0.55 11.30 29.04
C ILE A 110 -1.31 12.44 28.36
N LYS A 111 -0.71 13.62 28.31
CA LYS A 111 -1.31 14.82 27.71
C LYS A 111 -0.76 15.03 26.29
N LYS A 112 -1.49 15.77 25.46
CA LYS A 112 -1.04 16.18 24.12
C LYS A 112 0.33 16.88 24.14
N SER A 113 0.63 17.65 25.18
CA SER A 113 1.92 18.34 25.34
C SER A 113 3.11 17.41 25.58
N GLU A 114 2.87 16.12 25.88
CA GLU A 114 3.92 15.12 26.07
C GLU A 114 4.22 14.35 24.75
N LEU A 115 3.41 14.56 23.71
CA LEU A 115 3.69 14.01 22.40
C LEU A 115 4.92 14.67 21.80
N GLN A 116 5.81 13.85 21.27
CA GLN A 116 6.90 14.32 20.44
C GLN A 116 6.38 14.58 19.03
N LYS A 117 6.89 15.63 18.37
CA LYS A 117 6.64 15.92 16.96
C LYS A 117 7.93 15.69 16.18
N SER A 118 7.84 14.91 15.13
CA SER A 118 8.96 14.71 14.19
C SER A 118 8.49 14.98 12.77
N GLU A 119 9.37 15.54 11.98
CA GLU A 119 9.20 15.67 10.54
C GLU A 119 9.88 14.49 9.85
N TYR A 120 9.37 14.10 8.70
CA TYR A 120 10.06 13.12 7.86
C TYR A 120 11.42 13.68 7.42
N SER A 121 12.37 12.80 7.15
CA SER A 121 13.77 13.05 6.86
C SER A 121 14.08 14.39 6.18
N SER A 122 15.20 15.02 6.55
CA SER A 122 15.75 16.25 5.94
C SER A 122 16.04 16.14 4.43
N SER A 123 16.01 14.94 3.85
CA SER A 123 16.13 14.69 2.40
C SER A 123 14.80 14.72 1.64
N LEU A 124 13.68 14.94 2.34
CA LEU A 124 12.34 15.01 1.78
C LEU A 124 11.81 16.43 1.85
N SER A 125 11.32 16.96 0.74
CA SER A 125 10.49 18.16 0.74
C SER A 125 9.05 17.75 0.97
N THR A 126 8.63 17.69 2.23
CA THR A 126 7.30 17.26 2.65
C THR A 126 6.72 18.20 3.68
N ASP A 127 5.41 18.34 3.69
CA ASP A 127 4.64 18.95 4.78
C ASP A 127 4.14 17.90 5.79
N ASP A 128 4.45 16.63 5.54
CA ASP A 128 4.13 15.54 6.44
C ASP A 128 4.94 15.64 7.73
N TYR A 129 4.27 15.49 8.83
CA TYR A 129 4.84 15.36 10.16
C TYR A 129 4.02 14.37 10.98
N PHE A 130 4.57 13.89 12.08
CA PHE A 130 3.82 12.99 12.94
C PHE A 130 4.02 13.33 14.42
N TYR A 131 2.97 13.08 15.17
CA TYR A 131 3.02 13.03 16.63
C TYR A 131 3.20 11.59 17.06
N PHE A 132 4.08 11.36 18.04
CA PHE A 132 4.28 10.03 18.61
C PHE A 132 4.52 10.11 20.12
N TYR A 133 4.24 8.99 20.78
CA TYR A 133 4.55 8.77 22.19
C TYR A 133 5.06 7.34 22.35
N GLU A 134 6.30 7.19 22.83
CA GLU A 134 6.89 5.91 23.17
C GLU A 134 6.46 5.52 24.57
N CYS A 135 5.62 4.49 24.68
CA CYS A 135 5.14 3.98 25.97
C CYS A 135 6.17 3.01 26.55
N ASN A 136 6.90 3.48 27.56
CA ASN A 136 7.91 2.68 28.28
C ASN A 136 7.44 2.39 29.72
N TYR A 137 6.47 1.48 29.88
CA TYR A 137 6.02 1.01 31.18
C TYR A 137 6.70 -0.31 31.56
N PRO A 138 7.33 -0.42 32.75
CA PRO A 138 8.23 -1.54 33.05
C PRO A 138 7.55 -2.85 33.43
N SER A 139 6.30 -2.80 33.88
CA SER A 139 5.59 -3.98 34.43
C SER A 139 4.59 -4.52 33.41
N LEU A 140 4.56 -5.83 33.24
CA LEU A 140 3.65 -6.56 32.35
C LEU A 140 2.74 -7.50 33.18
N PRO A 141 1.48 -7.74 32.76
CA PRO A 141 0.79 -7.02 31.69
C PRO A 141 0.37 -5.62 32.11
N PHE A 142 0.12 -4.75 31.10
CA PHE A 142 -0.48 -3.43 31.33
C PHE A 142 -1.38 -3.05 30.15
N THR A 143 -2.24 -2.08 30.37
CA THR A 143 -3.16 -1.58 29.33
C THR A 143 -2.87 -0.11 29.05
N VAL A 144 -2.87 0.28 27.78
CA VAL A 144 -2.91 1.70 27.39
C VAL A 144 -4.26 2.03 26.80
N LYS A 145 -4.71 3.25 27.09
CA LYS A 145 -5.87 3.88 26.47
C LYS A 145 -5.43 5.15 25.78
N TYR A 146 -5.82 5.32 24.51
CA TYR A 146 -5.63 6.55 23.74
C TYR A 146 -6.95 7.01 23.17
N GLU A 147 -7.17 8.32 23.21
CA GLU A 147 -8.27 8.99 22.53
C GLU A 147 -7.73 10.20 21.79
N TRP A 148 -8.08 10.34 20.52
CA TRP A 148 -7.61 11.48 19.73
C TRP A 148 -8.64 11.92 18.69
N GLU A 149 -8.49 13.17 18.24
CA GLU A 149 -9.32 13.78 17.22
C GLU A 149 -8.44 14.43 16.17
N VAL A 150 -8.66 14.09 14.92
CA VAL A 150 -7.97 14.65 13.76
C VAL A 150 -8.99 15.40 12.92
N LYS A 151 -8.59 16.57 12.42
CA LYS A 151 -9.38 17.36 11.47
C LYS A 151 -8.69 17.35 10.12
N CYS A 152 -9.46 17.04 9.06
CA CYS A 152 -9.02 17.17 7.69
C CYS A 152 -9.76 18.34 7.02
N ASN A 153 -9.00 19.19 6.27
CA ASN A 153 -9.53 20.28 5.47
C ASN A 153 -8.84 20.31 4.11
N ASN A 154 -9.62 20.35 3.02
CA ASN A 154 -9.16 20.46 1.64
C ASN A 154 -8.29 19.30 1.09
N GLY A 155 -8.10 18.23 1.86
CA GLY A 155 -7.28 17.07 1.49
C GLY A 155 -8.05 15.74 1.49
N LEU A 156 -9.36 15.75 1.24
CA LEU A 156 -10.20 14.57 1.42
C LEU A 156 -10.27 13.72 0.14
N ILE A 157 -9.18 13.03 -0.18
CA ILE A 157 -9.08 12.10 -1.34
C ILE A 157 -9.27 10.62 -0.94
N GLY A 158 -9.36 10.33 0.34
CA GLY A 158 -9.57 8.99 0.88
C GLY A 158 -10.04 9.05 2.32
N TYR A 159 -10.47 7.92 2.85
CA TYR A 159 -10.87 7.77 4.24
C TYR A 159 -9.98 6.74 4.93
N PRO A 160 -9.81 6.81 6.27
CA PRO A 160 -9.10 5.77 7.00
C PRO A 160 -9.69 4.39 6.73
N PRO A 161 -8.88 3.36 6.51
CA PRO A 161 -9.40 2.00 6.39
C PRO A 161 -9.79 1.44 7.76
N PHE A 162 -10.72 0.49 7.78
CA PHE A 162 -10.95 -0.35 8.95
C PHE A 162 -10.04 -1.56 8.90
N ILE A 163 -9.03 -1.59 9.77
CA ILE A 163 -8.06 -2.68 9.92
C ILE A 163 -8.09 -3.11 11.39
N PRO A 164 -8.96 -4.06 11.77
CA PRO A 164 -9.14 -4.43 13.17
C PRO A 164 -7.93 -5.12 13.80
N LEU A 165 -7.13 -5.84 13.00
CA LEU A 165 -5.83 -6.41 13.38
C LEU A 165 -4.73 -5.54 12.80
N ALA A 166 -3.92 -4.92 13.66
CA ALA A 166 -2.85 -4.02 13.25
C ALA A 166 -1.47 -4.70 13.16
N ASP A 167 -1.31 -5.87 13.81
CA ASP A 167 -0.04 -6.60 13.85
C ASP A 167 -0.25 -8.11 13.97
N PHE A 168 0.79 -8.88 13.65
CA PHE A 168 0.86 -10.32 13.94
C PHE A 168 0.87 -10.57 15.45
N ASN A 169 0.41 -11.74 15.86
CA ASN A 169 0.33 -12.13 17.27
C ASN A 169 -0.46 -11.13 18.13
N GLN A 170 -1.46 -10.48 17.54
CA GLN A 170 -2.36 -9.56 18.20
C GLN A 170 -3.79 -10.11 18.18
N GLY A 171 -4.44 -10.19 19.35
CA GLY A 171 -5.86 -10.53 19.43
C GLY A 171 -6.75 -9.29 19.43
N VAL A 172 -8.03 -9.45 19.11
CA VAL A 172 -9.02 -8.35 19.16
C VAL A 172 -10.30 -8.80 19.84
N GLU A 173 -10.69 -8.15 20.91
CA GLU A 173 -12.02 -8.35 21.51
C GLU A 173 -13.10 -7.66 20.71
N LYS A 174 -12.88 -6.37 20.43
CA LYS A 174 -13.84 -5.55 19.69
C LYS A 174 -13.16 -4.42 18.93
N ALA A 175 -13.54 -4.25 17.66
CA ALA A 175 -13.20 -3.08 16.87
C ALA A 175 -14.43 -2.58 16.12
N THR A 176 -14.60 -1.26 16.04
CA THR A 176 -15.73 -0.62 15.37
C THR A 176 -15.25 0.56 14.52
N TYR A 177 -15.88 0.71 13.38
CA TYR A 177 -15.67 1.82 12.47
C TYR A 177 -17.02 2.37 12.03
N ARG A 178 -17.16 3.68 11.98
CA ARG A 178 -18.35 4.35 11.48
C ARG A 178 -17.95 5.57 10.65
N ILE A 179 -18.45 5.63 9.44
CA ILE A 179 -18.33 6.82 8.60
C ILE A 179 -19.71 7.36 8.27
N GLU A 180 -19.87 8.66 8.38
CA GLU A 180 -21.09 9.39 8.06
C GLU A 180 -20.79 10.52 7.08
N LEU A 181 -21.55 10.52 5.96
CA LEU A 181 -21.41 11.48 4.89
C LEU A 181 -22.72 12.25 4.68
N PRO A 182 -22.66 13.54 4.32
CA PRO A 182 -23.84 14.30 3.94
C PRO A 182 -24.60 13.67 2.78
N ALA A 183 -25.89 13.93 2.69
CA ALA A 183 -26.71 13.52 1.55
C ALA A 183 -26.08 13.97 0.22
N GLY A 184 -26.03 13.08 -0.76
CA GLY A 184 -25.45 13.35 -2.08
C GLY A 184 -23.93 13.20 -2.18
N GLN A 185 -23.22 12.98 -1.08
CA GLN A 185 -21.80 12.63 -1.08
C GLN A 185 -21.66 11.11 -0.92
N GLY A 186 -21.21 10.42 -1.98
CA GLY A 186 -21.09 8.95 -1.97
C GLY A 186 -19.74 8.46 -1.43
N CYS A 187 -19.77 7.45 -0.57
CA CYS A 187 -18.64 6.65 -0.18
C CYS A 187 -18.83 5.21 -0.67
N ARG A 188 -17.80 4.63 -1.24
CA ARG A 188 -17.72 3.22 -1.62
C ARG A 188 -16.84 2.49 -0.62
N TYR A 189 -17.08 1.21 -0.44
CA TYR A 189 -16.21 0.38 0.40
C TYR A 189 -15.89 -0.95 -0.27
N ARG A 190 -14.79 -1.56 0.15
CA ARG A 190 -14.31 -2.86 -0.33
C ARG A 190 -13.78 -3.69 0.83
N GLU A 191 -14.38 -4.86 1.00
CA GLU A 191 -13.97 -5.84 1.99
C GLU A 191 -12.89 -6.77 1.43
N LEU A 192 -11.84 -7.03 2.21
CA LEU A 192 -10.77 -7.98 1.90
C LEU A 192 -10.51 -8.87 3.11
N ASN A 193 -10.43 -10.16 2.86
CA ASN A 193 -10.14 -11.19 3.87
C ASN A 193 -11.11 -11.22 5.07
N THR A 194 -12.34 -10.73 4.89
CA THR A 194 -13.35 -10.60 5.98
C THR A 194 -14.19 -11.84 6.17
N GLN A 195 -14.31 -12.71 5.16
CA GLN A 195 -15.20 -13.88 5.20
C GLN A 195 -14.81 -14.85 6.31
N GLY A 196 -15.79 -15.24 7.12
CA GLY A 196 -15.61 -16.18 8.22
C GLY A 196 -14.84 -15.63 9.42
N LYS A 197 -14.44 -14.35 9.42
CA LYS A 197 -13.63 -13.73 10.47
C LYS A 197 -14.42 -12.82 11.42
N GLY A 198 -15.74 -12.98 11.53
CA GLY A 198 -16.54 -12.20 12.48
C GLY A 198 -16.61 -10.70 12.18
N ILE A 199 -16.35 -10.32 10.94
CA ILE A 199 -16.45 -8.94 10.48
C ILE A 199 -17.80 -8.75 9.79
N GLN A 200 -18.46 -7.64 10.09
CA GLN A 200 -19.74 -7.26 9.49
C GLN A 200 -19.66 -5.81 9.03
N VAL A 201 -20.13 -5.58 7.81
CA VAL A 201 -20.29 -4.23 7.26
C VAL A 201 -21.76 -3.99 7.01
N LYS A 202 -22.27 -2.82 7.44
CA LYS A 202 -23.67 -2.41 7.26
C LYS A 202 -23.69 -0.99 6.71
N GLU A 203 -24.54 -0.80 5.71
CA GLU A 203 -24.84 0.51 5.16
C GLU A 203 -26.28 0.88 5.50
N SER A 204 -26.51 2.13 5.84
CA SER A 204 -27.82 2.68 6.18
C SER A 204 -27.92 4.15 5.77
N THR A 205 -29.16 4.65 5.73
CA THR A 205 -29.43 6.07 5.47
C THR A 205 -29.92 6.70 6.75
N GLY A 206 -29.25 7.78 7.17
CA GLY A 206 -29.66 8.58 8.33
C GLY A 206 -30.91 9.41 8.08
N ALA A 207 -31.44 10.02 9.13
CA ALA A 207 -32.71 10.76 9.12
C ALA A 207 -32.77 11.93 8.11
N ASN A 208 -31.62 12.53 7.79
CA ASN A 208 -31.52 13.64 6.83
C ASN A 208 -30.91 13.20 5.49
N GLY A 209 -30.97 11.90 5.16
CA GLY A 209 -30.43 11.37 3.92
C GLY A 209 -28.90 11.14 3.93
N GLN A 210 -28.25 11.20 5.11
CA GLN A 210 -26.82 10.90 5.24
C GLN A 210 -26.58 9.42 4.89
N GLN A 211 -25.47 9.13 4.18
CA GLN A 211 -24.94 7.79 4.09
C GLN A 211 -24.16 7.46 5.37
N VAL A 212 -24.48 6.33 5.98
CA VAL A 212 -23.77 5.80 7.14
C VAL A 212 -23.29 4.40 6.82
N ILE A 213 -21.99 4.17 6.94
CA ILE A 213 -21.40 2.83 6.80
C ILE A 213 -20.74 2.48 8.13
N GLU A 214 -21.08 1.32 8.67
CA GLU A 214 -20.53 0.79 9.92
C GLU A 214 -19.83 -0.54 9.65
N ALA A 215 -18.62 -0.70 10.14
CA ALA A 215 -17.91 -1.97 10.13
C ALA A 215 -17.60 -2.38 11.58
N THR A 216 -17.77 -3.66 11.89
CA THR A 216 -17.52 -4.21 13.22
C THR A 216 -16.72 -5.50 13.12
N ALA A 217 -15.84 -5.70 14.07
CA ALA A 217 -15.11 -6.94 14.26
C ALA A 217 -15.14 -7.33 15.74
N SER A 218 -15.27 -8.61 16.04
CA SER A 218 -15.26 -9.11 17.41
C SER A 218 -14.59 -10.48 17.51
N LYS A 219 -13.84 -10.67 18.60
CA LYS A 219 -13.19 -11.94 18.96
C LYS A 219 -12.30 -12.49 17.82
N LEU A 220 -11.39 -11.65 17.31
CA LEU A 220 -10.41 -12.08 16.32
C LEU A 220 -9.22 -12.71 17.04
N SER A 221 -8.91 -13.97 16.69
CA SER A 221 -7.68 -14.61 17.12
C SER A 221 -6.45 -14.01 16.45
N PRO A 222 -5.30 -14.06 17.12
CA PRO A 222 -4.03 -13.66 16.52
C PRO A 222 -3.73 -14.41 15.22
N ILE A 223 -3.22 -13.71 14.24
CA ILE A 223 -2.57 -14.31 13.08
C ILE A 223 -1.10 -14.43 13.41
N ILE A 224 -0.57 -15.64 13.32
CA ILE A 224 0.82 -15.94 13.67
C ILE A 224 1.72 -15.58 12.49
N LYS A 225 2.82 -14.87 12.76
CA LYS A 225 3.84 -14.60 11.75
C LYS A 225 4.66 -15.86 11.50
N GLU A 226 4.61 -16.34 10.28
CA GLU A 226 5.42 -17.48 9.83
C GLU A 226 6.63 -16.98 9.03
N PRO A 227 7.83 -17.56 9.23
CA PRO A 227 8.98 -17.27 8.36
C PRO A 227 8.64 -17.60 6.92
N PHE A 228 8.92 -16.67 5.99
CA PHE A 228 8.59 -16.77 4.57
C PHE A 228 7.09 -16.95 4.26
N GLY A 229 6.22 -16.70 5.23
CA GLY A 229 4.77 -16.69 5.05
C GLY A 229 4.29 -15.46 4.28
N PRO A 230 3.01 -15.44 3.87
CA PRO A 230 2.39 -14.32 3.19
C PRO A 230 2.48 -13.01 4.00
N ASP A 231 2.49 -11.89 3.30
CA ASP A 231 2.45 -10.55 3.90
C ASP A 231 1.13 -10.29 4.64
N PHE A 232 1.15 -9.37 5.60
CA PHE A 232 -0.06 -8.96 6.32
C PHE A 232 -1.16 -8.47 5.39
N THR A 233 -0.80 -7.90 4.24
CA THR A 233 -1.76 -7.42 3.23
C THR A 233 -2.56 -8.54 2.60
N GLU A 234 -2.05 -9.74 2.58
CA GLU A 234 -2.74 -10.92 2.07
C GLU A 234 -3.59 -11.64 3.15
N LEU A 235 -3.22 -11.50 4.41
CA LEU A 235 -3.80 -12.26 5.52
C LEU A 235 -4.81 -11.49 6.34
N PHE A 236 -4.55 -10.20 6.57
CA PHE A 236 -5.34 -9.43 7.54
C PHE A 236 -6.68 -8.99 6.96
N PRO A 237 -7.76 -9.13 7.74
CA PRO A 237 -9.06 -8.61 7.35
C PRO A 237 -9.06 -7.08 7.35
N ARG A 238 -9.66 -6.48 6.32
CA ARG A 238 -9.73 -5.04 6.20
C ARG A 238 -10.90 -4.59 5.35
N VAL A 239 -11.36 -3.37 5.60
CA VAL A 239 -12.35 -2.69 4.76
C VAL A 239 -11.77 -1.34 4.34
N TYR A 240 -11.64 -1.14 3.04
CA TYR A 240 -11.25 0.13 2.47
C TYR A 240 -12.46 1.01 2.18
N PHE A 241 -12.29 2.32 2.34
CA PHE A 241 -13.30 3.33 2.05
C PHE A 241 -12.72 4.38 1.11
N ALA A 242 -13.51 4.79 0.11
CA ALA A 242 -13.10 5.81 -0.85
C ALA A 242 -14.29 6.68 -1.26
N PRO A 243 -14.11 8.00 -1.43
CA PRO A 243 -15.14 8.85 -1.98
C PRO A 243 -15.40 8.49 -3.45
N SER A 244 -16.63 8.69 -3.92
CA SER A 244 -16.93 8.63 -5.36
C SER A 244 -16.48 9.91 -6.07
N ALA A 245 -16.89 11.07 -5.55
CA ALA A 245 -16.40 12.37 -5.96
C ALA A 245 -15.59 12.98 -4.82
N PHE A 246 -14.54 13.71 -5.13
CA PHE A 246 -13.65 14.31 -4.14
C PHE A 246 -13.15 15.68 -4.56
N LYS A 247 -12.71 16.45 -3.57
CA LYS A 247 -11.98 17.69 -3.76
C LYS A 247 -10.67 17.61 -2.96
N TYR A 248 -9.56 17.77 -3.68
CA TYR A 248 -8.23 17.75 -3.09
C TYR A 248 -7.51 19.04 -3.45
N ASP A 249 -7.19 19.85 -2.45
CA ASP A 249 -6.74 21.22 -2.59
C ASP A 249 -7.74 22.04 -3.44
N LYS A 250 -7.32 22.53 -4.59
CA LYS A 250 -8.15 23.29 -5.55
C LYS A 250 -8.70 22.44 -6.69
N SER A 251 -8.39 21.13 -6.71
CA SER A 251 -8.75 20.22 -7.79
C SER A 251 -9.94 19.34 -7.37
N GLU A 252 -10.87 19.15 -8.30
CA GLU A 252 -12.02 18.27 -8.15
C GLU A 252 -11.87 17.05 -9.06
N GLY A 253 -12.20 15.86 -8.54
CA GLY A 253 -12.08 14.60 -9.25
C GLY A 253 -13.25 13.65 -9.00
N ASP A 254 -13.36 12.66 -9.86
CA ASP A 254 -14.25 11.51 -9.73
C ASP A 254 -13.41 10.24 -9.62
N MET A 255 -13.63 9.49 -8.57
CA MET A 255 -12.92 8.24 -8.28
C MET A 255 -13.88 7.04 -8.34
N SER A 256 -15.03 7.17 -8.98
CA SER A 256 -16.03 6.10 -9.07
C SER A 256 -15.50 4.86 -9.82
N ASN A 257 -14.53 5.03 -10.70
CA ASN A 257 -13.79 3.97 -11.38
C ASN A 257 -12.39 4.44 -11.80
N TRP A 258 -11.53 3.53 -12.24
CA TRP A 258 -10.16 3.81 -12.62
C TRP A 258 -10.04 4.75 -13.83
N GLN A 259 -10.97 4.66 -14.80
CA GLN A 259 -10.98 5.55 -15.95
C GLN A 259 -11.13 7.00 -15.52
N LYS A 260 -12.15 7.33 -14.73
CA LYS A 260 -12.40 8.69 -14.25
C LYS A 260 -11.32 9.21 -13.31
N TYR A 261 -10.77 8.34 -12.46
CA TYR A 261 -9.61 8.70 -11.66
C TYR A 261 -8.42 9.08 -12.54
N GLY A 262 -8.17 8.31 -13.61
CA GLY A 262 -7.13 8.63 -14.59
C GLY A 262 -7.38 9.93 -15.36
N GLU A 263 -8.63 10.25 -15.71
CA GLU A 263 -8.99 11.55 -16.31
C GLU A 263 -8.59 12.71 -15.39
N TRP A 264 -8.82 12.57 -14.09
CA TRP A 264 -8.39 13.57 -13.10
C TRP A 264 -6.87 13.65 -13.01
N GLN A 265 -6.18 12.52 -12.93
CA GLN A 265 -4.72 12.45 -12.93
C GLN A 265 -4.13 13.11 -14.21
N TYR A 266 -4.73 12.86 -15.37
CA TYR A 266 -4.30 13.47 -16.62
C TYR A 266 -4.39 14.99 -16.59
N ARG A 267 -5.48 15.55 -16.04
CA ARG A 267 -5.62 17.01 -15.87
C ARG A 267 -4.54 17.63 -14.97
N LEU A 268 -3.97 16.86 -14.03
CA LEU A 268 -2.85 17.35 -13.22
C LEU A 268 -1.55 17.54 -14.03
N LEU A 269 -1.46 16.93 -15.22
CA LEU A 269 -0.32 17.09 -16.14
C LEU A 269 -0.44 18.32 -17.04
N ASP A 270 -1.61 18.99 -17.09
CA ASP A 270 -1.85 20.11 -17.98
C ASP A 270 -0.86 21.25 -17.73
N GLY A 271 -0.17 21.69 -18.81
CA GLY A 271 0.83 22.76 -18.76
C GLY A 271 2.11 22.41 -18.00
N ARG A 272 2.29 21.15 -17.56
CA ARG A 272 3.48 20.72 -16.83
C ARG A 272 4.59 20.15 -17.70
N ASP A 273 4.34 19.95 -19.01
CA ASP A 273 5.27 19.37 -19.98
C ASP A 273 5.92 20.40 -20.94
N LEU A 274 5.87 21.67 -20.59
CA LEU A 274 6.49 22.72 -21.40
C LEU A 274 8.00 22.78 -21.17
N LEU A 275 8.77 22.83 -22.25
CA LEU A 275 10.22 22.98 -22.24
C LEU A 275 10.61 24.35 -22.80
N THR A 276 11.72 24.91 -22.31
CA THR A 276 12.23 26.19 -22.83
C THR A 276 12.86 26.01 -24.21
N GLU A 277 12.79 27.02 -25.07
CA GLU A 277 13.34 26.96 -26.43
C GLU A 277 14.85 26.59 -26.49
N PRO A 278 15.72 27.14 -25.64
CA PRO A 278 17.12 26.73 -25.63
C PRO A 278 17.31 25.25 -25.29
N PHE A 279 16.44 24.69 -24.44
CA PHE A 279 16.53 23.29 -24.06
C PHE A 279 15.99 22.38 -25.17
N ARG A 280 14.94 22.79 -25.89
CA ARG A 280 14.43 22.06 -27.06
C ARG A 280 15.52 21.93 -28.14
N ALA A 281 16.21 23.01 -28.48
CA ALA A 281 17.35 22.98 -29.38
C ALA A 281 18.45 22.00 -28.94
N LYS A 282 18.78 22.01 -27.64
CA LYS A 282 19.75 21.07 -27.05
C LYS A 282 19.32 19.61 -27.16
N LEU A 283 18.02 19.31 -27.02
CA LEU A 283 17.50 17.93 -27.18
C LEU A 283 17.70 17.42 -28.60
N HIS A 284 17.44 18.25 -29.62
CA HIS A 284 17.64 17.88 -31.00
C HIS A 284 19.13 17.66 -31.31
N GLU A 285 20.02 18.47 -30.75
CA GLU A 285 21.47 18.26 -30.84
C GLU A 285 21.89 16.96 -30.18
N LEU A 286 21.44 16.69 -28.95
CA LEU A 286 21.74 15.48 -28.18
C LEU A 286 21.36 14.20 -28.92
N THR A 287 20.27 14.23 -29.70
CA THR A 287 19.71 13.07 -30.41
C THR A 287 20.01 13.03 -31.89
N ALA A 288 20.78 14.02 -32.42
CA ALA A 288 21.06 14.14 -33.85
C ALA A 288 21.75 12.91 -34.50
N HIS A 289 22.53 12.19 -33.69
CA HIS A 289 23.24 10.98 -34.13
C HIS A 289 22.41 9.69 -33.98
N CYS A 290 21.25 9.77 -33.34
CA CYS A 290 20.39 8.60 -33.09
C CYS A 290 19.62 8.23 -34.36
N THR A 291 19.68 6.96 -34.77
CA THR A 291 19.04 6.46 -35.98
C THR A 291 17.66 5.86 -35.75
N THR A 292 17.39 5.42 -34.51
CA THR A 292 16.11 4.84 -34.13
C THR A 292 15.49 5.59 -32.94
N ASP A 293 14.18 5.44 -32.77
CA ASP A 293 13.51 6.02 -31.60
C ASP A 293 14.01 5.39 -30.29
N ARG A 294 14.37 4.09 -30.30
CA ARG A 294 14.98 3.43 -29.16
C ARG A 294 16.30 4.09 -28.74
N ASP A 295 17.15 4.46 -29.74
CA ASP A 295 18.41 5.16 -29.46
C ASP A 295 18.17 6.55 -28.89
N LYS A 296 17.17 7.28 -29.40
CA LYS A 296 16.77 8.58 -28.83
C LYS A 296 16.27 8.45 -27.40
N VAL A 297 15.39 7.47 -27.11
CA VAL A 297 14.91 7.21 -25.76
C VAL A 297 16.08 6.90 -24.82
N LYS A 298 17.05 6.08 -25.27
CA LYS A 298 18.25 5.79 -24.49
C LYS A 298 19.08 7.03 -24.22
N ALA A 299 19.32 7.86 -25.22
CA ALA A 299 20.07 9.11 -25.07
C ALA A 299 19.40 10.06 -24.06
N ILE A 300 18.08 10.16 -24.08
CA ILE A 300 17.29 10.92 -23.10
C ILE A 300 17.43 10.31 -21.69
N TYR A 301 17.36 9.00 -21.55
CA TYR A 301 17.50 8.32 -20.26
C TYR A 301 18.93 8.51 -19.68
N ASP A 302 19.94 8.38 -20.50
CA ASP A 302 21.33 8.66 -20.12
C ASP A 302 21.56 10.14 -19.75
N TYR A 303 20.86 11.06 -20.43
CA TYR A 303 20.89 12.48 -20.08
C TYR A 303 20.21 12.75 -18.73
N LEU A 304 19.05 12.15 -18.48
CA LEU A 304 18.36 12.21 -17.18
C LEU A 304 19.30 11.77 -16.06
N ALA A 305 19.95 10.60 -16.21
CA ALA A 305 20.91 10.06 -15.25
C ALA A 305 22.04 11.01 -14.87
N LYS A 306 22.55 11.75 -15.86
CA LYS A 306 23.69 12.67 -15.70
C LYS A 306 23.32 14.03 -15.13
N THR A 307 22.07 14.48 -15.34
CA THR A 307 21.70 15.88 -15.10
C THR A 307 20.66 16.06 -14.01
N THR A 308 20.09 14.98 -13.52
CA THR A 308 19.05 15.07 -12.48
C THR A 308 19.39 14.20 -11.28
N ARG A 309 18.71 14.52 -10.17
CA ARG A 309 18.70 13.71 -8.94
C ARG A 309 17.30 13.61 -8.40
N TYR A 310 17.00 12.50 -7.76
CA TYR A 310 15.74 12.30 -7.05
C TYR A 310 15.69 13.12 -5.77
N VAL A 311 14.62 13.88 -5.60
CA VAL A 311 14.26 14.55 -4.33
C VAL A 311 12.76 14.38 -4.18
N SER A 312 12.31 13.68 -3.15
CA SER A 312 10.89 13.50 -2.89
C SER A 312 10.19 14.83 -2.59
N ILE A 313 9.04 15.07 -3.24
CA ILE A 313 8.22 16.28 -3.07
C ILE A 313 6.79 15.85 -2.75
N GLN A 314 6.38 16.09 -1.50
CA GLN A 314 5.08 15.68 -0.96
C GLN A 314 4.37 16.87 -0.31
N LEU A 315 4.30 18.03 -1.03
CA LEU A 315 3.70 19.26 -0.52
C LEU A 315 2.29 19.41 -1.09
N GLY A 316 1.27 19.15 -0.30
CA GLY A 316 -0.13 19.28 -0.68
C GLY A 316 -0.45 18.59 -2.00
N ILE A 317 -1.02 19.33 -2.99
CA ILE A 317 -1.30 18.77 -4.33
C ILE A 317 -0.02 18.25 -5.04
N GLY A 318 1.15 18.75 -4.69
CA GLY A 318 2.44 18.26 -5.22
C GLY A 318 2.74 16.81 -4.83
N GLY A 319 2.03 16.24 -3.85
CA GLY A 319 2.03 14.81 -3.58
C GLY A 319 1.45 13.97 -4.75
N LEU A 320 0.65 14.59 -5.64
CA LEU A 320 -0.02 13.93 -6.77
C LEU A 320 0.26 14.62 -8.12
N GLN A 321 0.51 15.92 -8.14
CA GLN A 321 0.82 16.71 -9.33
C GLN A 321 2.33 16.83 -9.52
N PRO A 322 2.88 16.58 -10.73
CA PRO A 322 4.30 16.79 -11.00
C PRO A 322 4.66 18.28 -10.95
N ILE A 323 5.89 18.59 -10.54
CA ILE A 323 6.48 19.90 -10.83
C ILE A 323 6.66 20.06 -12.34
N ALA A 324 6.71 21.30 -12.82
CA ALA A 324 6.81 21.56 -14.26
C ALA A 324 8.13 21.05 -14.84
N ALA A 325 8.11 20.53 -16.06
CA ALA A 325 9.30 20.02 -16.75
C ALA A 325 10.40 21.09 -16.88
N ALA A 326 10.02 22.36 -17.11
CA ALA A 326 10.94 23.48 -17.16
C ALA A 326 11.65 23.71 -15.80
N ASP A 327 10.99 23.47 -14.68
CA ASP A 327 11.60 23.59 -13.34
C ASP A 327 12.58 22.45 -13.07
N VAL A 328 12.25 21.20 -13.44
CA VAL A 328 13.20 20.07 -13.38
C VAL A 328 14.43 20.37 -14.23
N CYS A 329 14.22 20.86 -15.46
CA CYS A 329 15.32 21.26 -16.35
C CYS A 329 16.24 22.30 -15.70
N ARG A 330 15.67 23.31 -15.03
CA ARG A 330 16.40 24.42 -14.41
C ARG A 330 17.12 24.01 -13.12
N THR A 331 16.49 23.16 -12.31
CA THR A 331 16.98 22.84 -10.95
C THR A 331 17.78 21.54 -10.87
N GLY A 332 17.63 20.66 -11.86
CA GLY A 332 18.27 19.35 -11.87
C GLY A 332 17.73 18.39 -10.82
N PHE A 333 16.52 18.59 -10.28
CA PHE A 333 15.90 17.64 -9.35
C PHE A 333 14.39 17.52 -9.54
N GLY A 334 13.84 16.41 -9.12
CA GLY A 334 12.42 16.12 -9.07
C GLY A 334 12.13 14.81 -8.36
N ASP A 335 10.88 14.60 -8.02
CA ASP A 335 10.41 13.31 -7.51
C ASP A 335 9.97 12.38 -8.68
N CYS A 336 9.40 11.21 -8.35
CA CYS A 336 8.95 10.26 -9.38
C CYS A 336 8.01 10.91 -10.40
N LYS A 337 7.09 11.77 -9.95
CA LYS A 337 6.16 12.51 -10.80
C LYS A 337 6.87 13.52 -11.71
N GLY A 338 7.74 14.34 -11.11
CA GLY A 338 8.47 15.39 -11.81
C GLY A 338 9.44 14.83 -12.84
N LEU A 339 10.24 13.82 -12.46
CA LEU A 339 11.24 13.21 -13.36
C LEU A 339 10.57 12.43 -14.50
N SER A 340 9.50 11.68 -14.24
CA SER A 340 8.74 10.98 -15.28
C SER A 340 8.05 11.95 -16.23
N ASN A 341 7.45 13.03 -15.72
CA ASN A 341 6.84 14.05 -16.56
C ASN A 341 7.90 14.85 -17.39
N TYR A 342 9.06 15.12 -16.82
CA TYR A 342 10.17 15.74 -17.53
C TYR A 342 10.68 14.86 -18.67
N THR A 343 10.86 13.56 -18.42
CA THR A 343 11.23 12.59 -19.45
C THR A 343 10.16 12.50 -20.54
N ARG A 344 8.87 12.47 -20.15
CA ARG A 344 7.74 12.52 -21.08
C ARG A 344 7.76 13.77 -21.96
N ALA A 345 8.06 14.91 -21.37
CA ALA A 345 8.16 16.17 -22.11
C ALA A 345 9.28 16.17 -23.15
N MET A 346 10.46 15.60 -22.78
CA MET A 346 11.58 15.46 -23.72
C MET A 346 11.26 14.52 -24.89
N LEU A 347 10.60 13.38 -24.61
CA LEU A 347 10.19 12.43 -25.64
C LEU A 347 9.11 13.03 -26.57
N LYS A 348 8.15 13.76 -25.99
CA LYS A 348 7.11 14.49 -26.75
C LYS A 348 7.71 15.48 -27.73
N GLU A 349 8.75 16.24 -27.34
CA GLU A 349 9.47 17.17 -28.21
C GLU A 349 10.11 16.46 -29.41
N LEU A 350 10.56 15.21 -29.21
CA LEU A 350 11.14 14.38 -30.28
C LEU A 350 10.11 13.58 -31.08
N GLY A 351 8.80 13.81 -30.83
CA GLY A 351 7.71 13.08 -31.48
C GLY A 351 7.55 11.63 -31.05
N ILE A 352 8.14 11.23 -29.91
CA ILE A 352 8.06 9.87 -29.36
C ILE A 352 6.93 9.80 -28.32
N ALA A 353 5.97 8.91 -28.57
CA ALA A 353 4.87 8.67 -27.66
C ALA A 353 5.33 8.07 -26.34
N SER A 354 4.77 8.52 -25.23
CA SER A 354 5.01 7.95 -23.91
C SER A 354 3.84 8.21 -22.98
N THR A 355 3.57 7.28 -22.06
CA THR A 355 2.44 7.32 -21.13
C THR A 355 2.92 7.43 -19.70
N TYR A 356 2.47 8.47 -19.00
CA TYR A 356 2.66 8.62 -17.56
C TYR A 356 1.94 7.49 -16.84
N THR A 357 2.66 6.73 -16.02
CA THR A 357 2.16 5.47 -15.45
C THR A 357 2.28 5.49 -13.95
N VAL A 358 1.16 5.40 -13.25
CA VAL A 358 1.10 5.34 -11.79
C VAL A 358 1.06 3.89 -11.34
N ILE A 359 1.88 3.54 -10.35
CA ILE A 359 2.06 2.16 -9.90
C ILE A 359 2.26 2.11 -8.38
N SER A 360 2.16 0.93 -7.79
CA SER A 360 2.56 0.67 -6.41
C SER A 360 3.85 -0.12 -6.36
N THR A 361 4.78 0.30 -5.48
CA THR A 361 5.98 -0.47 -5.13
C THR A 361 5.75 -1.45 -3.98
N THR A 362 4.56 -1.45 -3.37
CA THR A 362 4.22 -2.28 -2.22
C THR A 362 3.06 -3.23 -2.48
N ASN A 363 2.10 -2.83 -3.32
CA ASN A 363 0.95 -3.65 -3.66
C ASN A 363 1.11 -4.20 -5.08
N GLU A 364 1.30 -5.49 -5.21
CA GLU A 364 1.42 -6.15 -6.51
C GLU A 364 0.14 -6.02 -7.35
N ARG A 365 -1.04 -6.02 -6.70
CA ARG A 365 -2.33 -5.97 -7.35
C ARG A 365 -3.12 -4.73 -6.98
N LEU A 366 -3.71 -4.09 -7.97
CA LEU A 366 -4.75 -3.11 -7.80
C LEU A 366 -6.12 -3.82 -7.72
N LEU A 367 -7.03 -3.24 -6.97
CA LEU A 367 -8.42 -3.70 -6.91
C LEU A 367 -9.18 -3.18 -8.15
N PRO A 368 -9.52 -4.04 -9.14
CA PRO A 368 -10.05 -3.56 -10.41
C PRO A 368 -11.43 -2.92 -10.27
N ASP A 369 -12.20 -3.34 -9.27
CA ASP A 369 -13.56 -2.90 -8.97
C ASP A 369 -13.62 -1.82 -7.87
N PHE A 370 -12.46 -1.37 -7.36
CA PHE A 370 -12.38 -0.39 -6.30
C PHE A 370 -11.24 0.60 -6.54
N SER A 371 -11.50 1.63 -7.34
CA SER A 371 -10.54 2.70 -7.56
C SER A 371 -10.32 3.53 -6.30
N SER A 372 -9.06 3.75 -5.94
CA SER A 372 -8.64 4.55 -4.79
C SER A 372 -7.22 5.07 -4.97
N ALA A 373 -7.00 6.34 -4.68
CA ALA A 373 -5.68 6.98 -4.74
C ALA A 373 -4.63 6.28 -3.85
N ASN A 374 -5.07 5.69 -2.74
CA ASN A 374 -4.20 5.08 -1.74
C ASN A 374 -3.62 3.70 -2.15
N GLN A 375 -3.94 3.21 -3.34
CA GLN A 375 -3.40 1.93 -3.83
C GLN A 375 -2.07 2.06 -4.57
N MET A 376 -1.64 3.29 -4.87
CA MET A 376 -0.44 3.56 -5.67
C MET A 376 0.43 4.62 -4.99
N ASN A 377 1.74 4.52 -5.13
CA ASN A 377 2.70 5.39 -4.44
C ASN A 377 3.88 5.84 -5.31
N HIS A 378 3.94 5.42 -6.58
CA HIS A 378 5.07 5.65 -7.46
C HIS A 378 4.64 5.97 -8.89
N VAL A 379 5.55 6.55 -9.66
CA VAL A 379 5.35 6.91 -11.07
C VAL A 379 6.55 6.50 -11.89
N ILE A 380 6.29 5.82 -12.99
CA ILE A 380 7.23 5.45 -14.05
C ILE A 380 6.73 5.94 -15.41
N LEU A 381 7.50 5.71 -16.46
CA LEU A 381 7.10 6.08 -17.82
C LEU A 381 7.06 4.87 -18.74
N GLN A 382 5.93 4.65 -19.41
CA GLN A 382 5.81 3.70 -20.51
C GLN A 382 6.19 4.38 -21.83
N VAL A 383 7.00 3.71 -22.67
CA VAL A 383 7.33 4.15 -24.03
C VAL A 383 7.03 3.01 -24.98
N PRO A 384 5.87 3.05 -25.67
CA PRO A 384 5.54 2.01 -26.66
C PRO A 384 6.37 2.25 -27.94
N LEU A 385 7.11 1.22 -28.33
CA LEU A 385 7.85 1.19 -29.59
C LEU A 385 7.26 0.12 -30.52
N PRO A 386 7.49 0.15 -31.85
CA PRO A 386 6.87 -0.78 -32.79
C PRO A 386 7.12 -2.28 -32.50
N GLN A 387 8.25 -2.61 -31.86
CA GLN A 387 8.65 -4.00 -31.59
C GLN A 387 8.79 -4.32 -30.11
N ASP A 388 8.65 -3.31 -29.23
CA ASP A 388 8.92 -3.44 -27.80
C ASP A 388 8.18 -2.33 -27.02
N THR A 389 7.94 -2.54 -25.74
CA THR A 389 7.47 -1.50 -24.83
C THR A 389 8.52 -1.31 -23.75
N LEU A 390 9.11 -0.12 -23.69
CA LEU A 390 10.06 0.23 -22.66
C LEU A 390 9.34 0.76 -21.41
N TRP A 391 9.83 0.36 -20.27
CA TRP A 391 9.45 0.89 -18.96
C TRP A 391 10.65 1.63 -18.40
N LEU A 392 10.50 2.91 -18.09
CA LEU A 392 11.59 3.76 -17.62
C LEU A 392 11.37 4.12 -16.16
N GLU A 393 12.30 3.65 -15.31
CA GLU A 393 12.43 4.08 -13.93
C GLU A 393 13.19 5.40 -13.88
N CYS A 394 12.45 6.52 -13.77
CA CYS A 394 13.04 7.85 -13.87
C CYS A 394 13.68 8.33 -12.55
N THR A 395 13.40 7.68 -11.42
CA THR A 395 13.92 8.06 -10.10
C THR A 395 15.31 7.46 -9.83
N ASN A 396 15.60 6.33 -10.45
CA ASN A 396 16.89 5.66 -10.37
C ASN A 396 17.41 5.29 -11.77
N PRO A 397 17.81 6.26 -12.59
CA PRO A 397 18.28 6.01 -13.95
C PRO A 397 19.67 5.37 -14.01
N SER A 398 20.22 4.90 -12.89
CA SER A 398 21.38 4.01 -12.82
C SER A 398 21.00 2.56 -13.11
N PHE A 399 19.74 2.19 -13.01
CA PHE A 399 19.27 0.91 -13.52
C PHE A 399 19.49 0.77 -15.02
N PRO A 400 19.74 -0.46 -15.51
CA PRO A 400 19.86 -0.71 -16.94
C PRO A 400 18.67 -0.16 -17.70
N PHE A 401 18.92 0.43 -18.87
CA PHE A 401 17.89 0.99 -19.73
C PHE A 401 16.79 -0.01 -20.11
N GLY A 402 15.53 0.29 -19.78
CA GLY A 402 14.38 -0.57 -20.03
C GLY A 402 14.25 -1.73 -19.03
N TYR A 403 15.02 -1.73 -17.96
CA TYR A 403 14.93 -2.74 -16.90
C TYR A 403 13.74 -2.46 -15.99
N VAL A 404 12.96 -3.49 -15.67
CA VAL A 404 11.86 -3.44 -14.72
C VAL A 404 12.35 -4.06 -13.41
N HIS A 405 12.57 -3.23 -12.38
CA HIS A 405 13.14 -3.67 -11.12
C HIS A 405 12.14 -4.46 -10.26
N GLN A 406 12.66 -5.15 -9.23
CA GLN A 406 11.92 -6.10 -8.42
C GLN A 406 10.65 -5.53 -7.81
N ASP A 407 10.70 -4.28 -7.30
CA ASP A 407 9.57 -3.68 -6.58
C ASP A 407 8.36 -3.34 -7.47
N ILE A 408 8.50 -3.44 -8.81
CA ILE A 408 7.42 -3.17 -9.75
C ILE A 408 7.22 -4.25 -10.81
N ALA A 409 8.14 -5.20 -10.92
CA ALA A 409 8.04 -6.28 -11.91
C ALA A 409 6.80 -7.13 -11.66
N GLY A 410 5.94 -7.25 -12.68
CA GLY A 410 4.70 -7.97 -12.55
C GLY A 410 3.63 -7.26 -11.71
N HIS A 411 3.78 -6.00 -11.33
CA HIS A 411 2.74 -5.24 -10.63
C HIS A 411 1.68 -4.67 -11.58
N ASP A 412 0.48 -4.46 -11.06
CA ASP A 412 -0.56 -3.72 -11.77
C ASP A 412 -0.26 -2.22 -11.69
N ALA A 413 -0.48 -1.54 -12.79
CA ALA A 413 -0.28 -0.11 -12.95
C ALA A 413 -1.48 0.55 -13.61
N LEU A 414 -1.56 1.87 -13.52
CA LEU A 414 -2.57 2.69 -14.18
C LEU A 414 -1.88 3.60 -15.21
N LEU A 415 -2.11 3.34 -16.48
CA LEU A 415 -1.71 4.20 -17.58
C LEU A 415 -2.61 5.44 -17.57
N ILE A 416 -2.00 6.63 -17.55
CA ILE A 416 -2.72 7.90 -17.51
C ILE A 416 -2.78 8.50 -18.90
N GLU A 417 -3.94 8.37 -19.52
CA GLU A 417 -4.20 8.80 -20.90
C GLU A 417 -5.22 9.95 -20.96
N PRO A 418 -5.32 10.67 -22.08
CA PRO A 418 -6.36 11.70 -22.27
C PRO A 418 -7.78 11.17 -22.10
N THR A 419 -8.00 9.88 -22.39
CA THR A 419 -9.26 9.15 -22.28
C THR A 419 -9.53 8.57 -20.90
N GLY A 420 -8.61 8.78 -19.97
CA GLY A 420 -8.70 8.30 -18.60
C GLY A 420 -7.64 7.27 -18.22
N GLY A 421 -7.87 6.59 -17.09
CA GLY A 421 -6.98 5.58 -16.58
C GLY A 421 -7.24 4.20 -17.18
N GLN A 422 -6.22 3.55 -17.67
CA GLN A 422 -6.26 2.17 -18.16
C GLN A 422 -5.37 1.28 -17.30
N MET A 423 -5.94 0.23 -16.72
CA MET A 423 -5.15 -0.75 -15.96
C MET A 423 -4.26 -1.56 -16.91
N TYR A 424 -3.03 -1.78 -16.49
CA TYR A 424 -2.04 -2.56 -17.21
C TYR A 424 -1.22 -3.40 -16.24
N ARG A 425 -0.83 -4.59 -16.65
CA ARG A 425 0.07 -5.48 -15.89
C ARG A 425 1.48 -5.36 -16.44
N LEU A 426 2.44 -4.94 -15.62
CA LEU A 426 3.83 -4.87 -16.03
C LEU A 426 4.40 -6.29 -16.31
N PRO A 427 5.35 -6.39 -17.23
CA PRO A 427 6.06 -7.65 -17.46
C PRO A 427 6.89 -8.01 -16.23
N THR A 428 7.17 -9.30 -16.10
CA THR A 428 8.14 -9.84 -15.15
C THR A 428 9.11 -10.76 -15.90
N TYR A 429 10.16 -11.18 -15.22
CA TYR A 429 11.16 -12.08 -15.78
C TYR A 429 10.87 -13.52 -15.34
N PRO A 430 11.12 -14.53 -16.21
CA PRO A 430 11.05 -15.92 -15.78
C PRO A 430 12.16 -16.23 -14.77
N ASP A 431 11.87 -17.09 -13.81
CA ASP A 431 12.80 -17.47 -12.73
C ASP A 431 14.13 -18.00 -13.28
N SER A 432 14.11 -18.66 -14.45
CA SER A 432 15.31 -19.17 -15.12
C SER A 432 16.34 -18.11 -15.51
N LEU A 433 15.93 -16.82 -15.59
CA LEU A 433 16.82 -15.70 -15.83
C LEU A 433 17.30 -15.03 -14.53
N ASN A 434 16.61 -15.23 -13.43
CA ASN A 434 16.95 -14.67 -12.12
C ASN A 434 18.00 -15.57 -11.44
N THR A 435 19.25 -15.42 -11.83
CA THR A 435 20.32 -16.34 -11.43
C THR A 435 21.47 -15.64 -10.72
N GLN A 436 22.05 -16.34 -9.76
CA GLN A 436 23.32 -16.00 -9.12
C GLN A 436 24.28 -17.19 -9.30
N HIS A 437 25.47 -16.94 -9.82
CA HIS A 437 26.51 -17.92 -9.99
C HIS A 437 27.78 -17.44 -9.28
N ILE A 438 28.19 -18.18 -8.24
CA ILE A 438 29.32 -17.85 -7.40
C ILE A 438 30.38 -18.93 -7.52
N VAL A 439 31.62 -18.54 -7.83
CA VAL A 439 32.79 -19.41 -7.78
C VAL A 439 33.76 -18.82 -6.76
N ALA A 440 34.03 -19.57 -5.69
CA ALA A 440 34.97 -19.20 -4.66
C ALA A 440 36.19 -20.12 -4.66
N ASN A 441 37.39 -19.56 -4.82
CA ASN A 441 38.67 -20.26 -4.68
C ASN A 441 39.25 -19.93 -3.31
N ILE A 442 39.42 -20.96 -2.46
CA ILE A 442 39.93 -20.78 -1.10
C ILE A 442 41.28 -21.47 -0.98
N THR A 443 42.31 -20.72 -0.62
CA THR A 443 43.64 -21.23 -0.35
C THR A 443 43.99 -21.00 1.12
N LEU A 444 44.34 -22.07 1.83
CA LEU A 444 44.76 -22.01 3.23
C LEU A 444 46.29 -22.05 3.32
N SER A 445 46.86 -21.16 4.12
CA SER A 445 48.30 -21.19 4.48
C SER A 445 48.55 -22.16 5.64
N PRO A 446 49.78 -22.59 5.84
CA PRO A 446 50.19 -23.38 7.04
C PRO A 446 49.96 -22.62 8.36
N THR A 447 49.81 -21.33 8.33
CA THR A 447 49.58 -20.42 9.48
C THR A 447 48.09 -20.21 9.75
N ALA A 448 47.20 -20.99 9.09
CA ALA A 448 45.75 -20.90 9.18
C ALA A 448 45.16 -19.57 8.63
N GLU A 449 45.85 -18.88 7.74
CA GLU A 449 45.35 -17.75 7.00
C GLU A 449 44.60 -18.25 5.75
N ALA A 450 43.45 -17.69 5.45
CA ALA A 450 42.68 -18.01 4.25
C ALA A 450 42.76 -16.87 3.24
N ARG A 451 43.14 -17.17 2.00
CA ARG A 451 42.94 -16.30 0.85
C ARG A 451 41.74 -16.80 0.09
N ILE A 452 40.75 -15.92 -0.11
CA ILE A 452 39.50 -16.23 -0.78
C ILE A 452 39.39 -15.33 -2.02
N GLU A 453 39.24 -15.92 -3.18
CA GLU A 453 38.95 -15.23 -4.44
C GLU A 453 37.54 -15.62 -4.86
N VAL A 454 36.63 -14.62 -4.96
CA VAL A 454 35.24 -14.85 -5.32
C VAL A 454 34.96 -14.20 -6.66
N ASN A 455 34.38 -14.97 -7.59
CA ASN A 455 33.81 -14.47 -8.83
C ASN A 455 32.30 -14.73 -8.79
N GLU A 456 31.53 -13.65 -8.91
CA GLU A 456 30.08 -13.69 -8.89
C GLU A 456 29.51 -13.10 -10.16
N ILE A 457 28.48 -13.79 -10.69
CA ILE A 457 27.65 -13.32 -11.80
C ILE A 457 26.20 -13.37 -11.35
N SER A 458 25.63 -12.20 -11.08
CA SER A 458 24.25 -12.01 -10.70
C SER A 458 23.44 -11.40 -11.85
N ARG A 459 22.21 -11.91 -12.07
CA ARG A 459 21.31 -11.45 -13.15
C ARG A 459 19.94 -11.17 -12.60
N ILE A 460 19.24 -10.22 -13.25
CA ILE A 460 17.88 -9.77 -12.94
C ILE A 460 17.82 -9.30 -11.47
N PHE A 461 16.93 -9.83 -10.65
CA PHE A 461 16.75 -9.36 -9.25
C PHE A 461 17.98 -9.70 -8.37
N GLN A 462 18.74 -10.74 -8.69
CA GLN A 462 20.01 -10.99 -8.00
C GLN A 462 21.04 -9.90 -8.29
N TYR A 463 21.02 -9.31 -9.49
CA TYR A 463 21.85 -8.14 -9.83
C TYR A 463 21.50 -6.92 -8.95
N GLU A 464 20.22 -6.70 -8.63
CA GLU A 464 19.81 -5.52 -7.83
C GLU A 464 20.42 -5.54 -6.43
N ASN A 465 20.57 -6.70 -5.81
CA ASN A 465 21.17 -6.86 -4.49
C ASN A 465 22.61 -6.36 -4.45
N GLU A 466 23.33 -6.48 -5.57
CA GLU A 466 24.76 -6.16 -5.70
C GLU A 466 25.03 -4.83 -6.44
N ALA A 467 24.02 -4.31 -7.15
CA ALA A 467 24.17 -3.11 -7.99
C ALA A 467 24.70 -1.89 -7.21
N GLY A 468 24.36 -1.78 -5.93
CA GLY A 468 24.81 -0.72 -5.04
C GLY A 468 26.33 -0.69 -4.83
N ILE A 469 27.00 -1.84 -4.93
CA ILE A 469 28.47 -1.94 -4.70
C ILE A 469 29.24 -1.13 -5.75
N VAL A 470 28.78 -1.14 -7.00
CA VAL A 470 29.44 -0.45 -8.13
C VAL A 470 29.52 1.07 -7.91
N TYR A 471 28.60 1.63 -7.13
CA TYR A 471 28.51 3.07 -6.85
C TYR A 471 29.18 3.48 -5.53
N LEU A 472 29.72 2.51 -4.76
CA LEU A 472 30.50 2.82 -3.57
C LEU A 472 31.89 3.36 -3.94
N GLU A 473 32.43 4.23 -3.09
CA GLU A 473 33.81 4.62 -3.16
C GLU A 473 34.73 3.38 -3.12
N PRO A 474 35.84 3.33 -3.87
CA PRO A 474 36.69 2.13 -4.00
C PRO A 474 37.16 1.52 -2.67
N ASN A 475 37.32 2.33 -1.63
CA ASN A 475 37.68 1.88 -0.29
C ASN A 475 36.53 1.30 0.52
N LYS A 476 35.28 1.50 0.08
CA LYS A 476 34.05 0.91 0.65
C LYS A 476 33.55 -0.31 -0.11
N GLN A 477 34.12 -0.59 -1.29
CA GLN A 477 33.84 -1.78 -2.09
C GLN A 477 34.64 -3.01 -1.60
N LYS A 478 35.56 -2.81 -0.68
CA LYS A 478 36.36 -3.84 0.00
C LYS A 478 35.70 -4.22 1.32
#